data_3bb6674fd5d8ccd9fbfc0eb1ee57c9a0
#
_entry.id   3bb6674fd5d8ccd9fbfc0eb1ee57c9a0
#
_cell.length_a   1.000
_cell.length_b   1.000
_cell.length_c   1.000
_cell.angle_alpha   90.00
_cell.angle_beta   90.00
_cell.angle_gamma   90.00
#
_symmetry.space_group_name_H-M   'P 1'
#
loop_
_entity.id
_entity.type
_entity.pdbx_description
1 polymer ?
#
loop_
_entity_poly.entity_id
_entity_poly.type
_entity_poly.pdbx_seq_one_letter_code
_entity_poly.pdbx_strand_id
1 'polypeptide(L)'
;MKLNRNDNIVFFTGAGMSAESGVPTYKGRGGIWNEYKWEEYACERAFRNNPNHVLDFHELRRIEALKCKPHTGHFRIKGIEDKYPN
;
A
#
# COMPACT_ATOMS: atom_id res chain seq x y z
N MET A 1 -10.39 -4.64 -26.45
CA MET A 1 -10.55 -5.81 -25.57
C MET A 1 -11.95 -5.75 -24.97
N LYS A 2 -12.67 -6.86 -25.03
CA LYS A 2 -13.99 -6.98 -24.40
C LYS A 2 -13.90 -7.90 -23.19
N LEU A 3 -14.44 -7.45 -22.08
CA LEU A 3 -14.50 -8.25 -20.84
C LEU A 3 -15.87 -8.93 -20.73
N ASN A 4 -15.85 -10.20 -20.40
CA ASN A 4 -17.06 -10.96 -20.09
C ASN A 4 -17.29 -10.94 -18.58
N ARG A 5 -18.54 -11.02 -18.17
CA ARG A 5 -18.92 -10.98 -16.75
C ARG A 5 -18.26 -12.11 -15.94
N ASN A 6 -17.95 -13.22 -16.58
CA ASN A 6 -17.32 -14.38 -15.91
C ASN A 6 -15.80 -14.38 -15.98
N ASP A 7 -15.19 -13.35 -16.57
CA ASP A 7 -13.74 -13.26 -16.61
C ASP A 7 -13.15 -13.01 -15.23
N ASN A 8 -11.98 -13.59 -15.00
CA ASN A 8 -11.19 -13.31 -13.80
C ASN A 8 -10.28 -12.12 -14.09
N ILE A 9 -10.41 -11.08 -13.28
CA ILE A 9 -9.66 -9.84 -13.46
C ILE A 9 -8.73 -9.66 -12.27
N VAL A 10 -7.46 -9.38 -12.55
CA VAL A 10 -6.45 -9.13 -11.52
C VAL A 10 -5.91 -7.72 -11.69
N PHE A 11 -5.89 -6.97 -10.60
CA PHE A 11 -5.27 -5.66 -10.55
C PHE A 11 -3.90 -5.78 -9.89
N PHE A 12 -2.87 -5.36 -10.59
CA PHE A 12 -1.51 -5.38 -10.06
C PHE A 12 -1.12 -3.94 -9.71
N THR A 13 -1.14 -3.63 -8.42
CA THR A 13 -0.86 -2.29 -7.92
C THR A 13 0.27 -2.33 -6.88
N GLY A 14 0.85 -1.17 -6.62
CA GLY A 14 1.86 -1.00 -5.58
C GLY A 14 1.52 0.17 -4.66
N ALA A 15 2.50 0.60 -3.87
CA ALA A 15 2.32 1.69 -2.91
C ALA A 15 1.90 3.01 -3.58
N GLY A 16 2.27 3.22 -4.84
CA GLY A 16 1.89 4.41 -5.59
C GLY A 16 0.38 4.56 -5.77
N MET A 17 -0.36 3.45 -5.73
CA MET A 17 -1.82 3.49 -5.84
C MET A 17 -2.47 4.31 -4.74
N SER A 18 -1.87 4.34 -3.55
CA SER A 18 -2.41 5.08 -2.40
C SER A 18 -1.77 6.45 -2.20
N ALA A 19 -0.83 6.86 -3.04
CA ALA A 19 -0.15 8.14 -2.89
C ALA A 19 -1.11 9.32 -2.93
N GLU A 20 -2.10 9.30 -3.81
CA GLU A 20 -3.10 10.35 -3.92
C GLU A 20 -4.07 10.40 -2.73
N SER A 21 -4.14 9.34 -1.93
CA SER A 21 -4.88 9.34 -0.68
C SER A 21 -4.10 9.94 0.48
N GLY A 22 -2.83 10.27 0.26
CA GLY A 22 -1.95 10.84 1.28
C GLY A 22 -1.06 9.82 1.97
N VAL A 23 -1.05 8.57 1.53
CA VAL A 23 -0.17 7.54 2.09
C VAL A 23 1.20 7.66 1.42
N PRO A 24 2.28 7.92 2.18
CA PRO A 24 3.62 8.01 1.58
C PRO A 24 4.05 6.71 0.91
N THR A 25 4.69 6.84 -0.25
CA THR A 25 5.32 5.71 -0.93
C THR A 25 6.64 5.36 -0.24
N TYR A 26 7.27 4.25 -0.65
CA TYR A 26 8.55 3.83 -0.08
C TYR A 26 9.72 4.55 -0.72
N LYS A 27 9.71 4.65 -2.05
CA LYS A 27 10.82 5.19 -2.84
C LYS A 27 10.43 6.49 -3.52
N GLY A 28 11.42 7.19 -4.05
CA GLY A 28 11.21 8.39 -4.83
C GLY A 28 10.92 9.61 -3.97
N ARG A 29 10.45 10.65 -4.65
CA ARG A 29 10.18 11.94 -4.01
C ARG A 29 8.99 11.79 -3.05
N GLY A 30 9.18 12.21 -1.81
CA GLY A 30 8.17 12.08 -0.77
C GLY A 30 8.04 10.67 -0.19
N GLY A 31 8.89 9.72 -0.63
CA GLY A 31 8.89 8.37 -0.10
C GLY A 31 9.49 8.28 1.30
N ILE A 32 9.04 7.32 2.10
CA ILE A 32 9.48 7.21 3.49
C ILE A 32 10.96 6.88 3.64
N TRP A 33 11.57 6.22 2.65
CA TRP A 33 13.00 5.89 2.71
C TRP A 33 13.91 7.10 2.54
N ASN A 34 13.38 8.27 2.29
CA ASN A 34 14.13 9.52 2.33
C ASN A 34 14.40 9.99 3.77
N GLU A 35 13.56 9.58 4.72
CA GLU A 35 13.69 9.94 6.14
C GLU A 35 14.15 8.75 6.99
N TYR A 36 13.78 7.54 6.60
CA TYR A 36 14.05 6.29 7.33
C TYR A 36 14.88 5.36 6.48
N LYS A 37 15.71 4.55 7.12
CA LYS A 37 16.51 3.53 6.44
C LYS A 37 15.75 2.22 6.42
N TRP A 38 15.50 1.68 5.24
CA TRP A 38 14.77 0.41 5.10
C TRP A 38 15.49 -0.73 5.82
N GLU A 39 16.83 -0.66 5.92
CA GLU A 39 17.64 -1.67 6.60
C GLU A 39 17.31 -1.78 8.09
N GLU A 40 16.77 -0.73 8.69
CA GLU A 40 16.38 -0.70 10.10
C GLU A 40 14.95 -1.12 10.35
N TYR A 41 14.09 -1.09 9.31
CA TYR A 41 12.66 -1.24 9.51
C TYR A 41 11.98 -2.26 8.60
N ALA A 42 12.58 -2.61 7.47
CA ALA A 42 11.88 -3.36 6.43
C ALA A 42 12.72 -4.49 5.83
N CYS A 43 13.34 -5.27 6.68
CA CYS A 43 13.99 -6.52 6.28
C CYS A 43 13.96 -7.51 7.44
N GLU A 44 14.18 -8.79 7.13
CA GLU A 44 14.17 -9.85 8.13
C GLU A 44 15.24 -9.64 9.21
N ARG A 45 16.42 -9.18 8.80
CA ARG A 45 17.52 -8.91 9.72
C ARG A 45 17.15 -7.87 10.77
N ALA A 46 16.50 -6.79 10.35
CA ALA A 46 16.03 -5.74 11.25
C ALA A 46 15.02 -6.29 12.26
N PHE A 47 14.09 -7.09 11.80
CA PHE A 47 13.10 -7.72 12.67
C PHE A 47 13.73 -8.68 13.67
N ARG A 48 14.70 -9.48 13.25
CA ARG A 48 15.42 -10.40 14.16
C ARG A 48 16.22 -9.67 15.20
N ASN A 49 16.90 -8.57 14.83
CA ASN A 49 17.76 -7.83 15.72
C ASN A 49 16.99 -6.96 16.72
N ASN A 50 15.88 -6.37 16.28
CA ASN A 50 15.10 -5.48 17.13
C ASN A 50 13.62 -5.49 16.71
N PRO A 51 12.89 -6.57 17.06
CA PRO A 51 11.50 -6.72 16.62
C PRO A 51 10.59 -5.60 17.11
N ASN A 52 10.78 -5.11 18.32
CA ASN A 52 9.93 -4.04 18.85
C ASN A 52 10.09 -2.74 18.08
N HIS A 53 11.31 -2.40 17.70
CA HIS A 53 11.62 -1.22 16.90
C HIS A 53 10.92 -1.29 15.53
N VAL A 54 10.97 -2.45 14.89
CA VAL A 54 10.33 -2.67 13.60
C VAL A 54 8.80 -2.60 13.73
N LEU A 55 8.25 -3.25 14.74
CA LEU A 55 6.80 -3.25 14.99
C LEU A 55 6.27 -1.85 15.31
N ASP A 56 7.01 -1.07 16.09
CA ASP A 56 6.62 0.30 16.41
C ASP A 56 6.57 1.18 15.17
N PHE A 57 7.54 1.02 14.27
CA PHE A 57 7.57 1.74 13.00
C PHE A 57 6.35 1.41 12.14
N HIS A 58 6.04 0.13 11.99
CA HIS A 58 4.89 -0.29 11.18
C HIS A 58 3.57 0.11 11.83
N GLU A 59 3.48 0.11 13.15
CA GLU A 59 2.30 0.60 13.85
C GLU A 59 2.09 2.10 13.62
N LEU A 60 3.15 2.88 13.66
CA LEU A 60 3.07 4.31 13.35
C LEU A 60 2.54 4.54 11.93
N ARG A 61 3.03 3.76 10.97
CA ARG A 61 2.55 3.83 9.59
C ARG A 61 1.10 3.40 9.45
N ARG A 62 0.68 2.40 10.20
CA ARG A 62 -0.71 1.95 10.23
C ARG A 62 -1.63 3.07 10.72
N ILE A 63 -1.25 3.75 11.80
CA ILE A 63 -2.01 4.88 12.35
C ILE A 63 -2.12 6.00 11.32
N GLU A 64 -1.03 6.34 10.65
CA GLU A 64 -1.05 7.37 9.60
C GLU A 64 -1.95 6.97 8.42
N ALA A 65 -1.91 5.71 8.01
CA ALA A 65 -2.75 5.22 6.92
C ALA A 65 -4.24 5.28 7.29
N LEU A 66 -4.60 5.05 8.55
CA LEU A 66 -5.99 5.13 9.01
C LEU A 66 -6.58 6.53 8.91
N LYS A 67 -5.75 7.56 8.85
CA LYS A 67 -6.19 8.95 8.65
C LYS A 67 -6.50 9.25 7.19
N CYS A 68 -6.10 8.38 6.28
CA CYS A 68 -6.29 8.56 4.84
C CYS A 68 -7.57 7.85 4.39
N LYS A 69 -8.10 8.29 3.26
CA LYS A 69 -9.31 7.71 2.68
C LYS A 69 -9.02 7.18 1.28
N PRO A 70 -9.72 6.14 0.83
CA PRO A 70 -9.61 5.71 -0.55
C PRO A 70 -9.91 6.85 -1.52
N HIS A 71 -9.26 6.85 -2.67
CA HIS A 71 -9.52 7.84 -3.71
C HIS A 71 -10.26 7.20 -4.89
N THR A 72 -10.49 7.99 -5.95
CA THR A 72 -11.24 7.56 -7.14
C THR A 72 -10.72 6.25 -7.73
N GLY A 73 -9.40 6.03 -7.77
CA GLY A 73 -8.82 4.80 -8.29
C GLY A 73 -9.25 3.57 -7.52
N HIS A 74 -9.25 3.65 -6.19
CA HIS A 74 -9.72 2.54 -5.34
C HIS A 74 -11.20 2.25 -5.58
N PHE A 75 -12.04 3.28 -5.65
CA PHE A 75 -13.47 3.12 -5.90
C PHE A 75 -13.76 2.53 -7.28
N ARG A 76 -12.96 2.88 -8.29
CA ARG A 76 -13.10 2.30 -9.63
C ARG A 76 -12.79 0.81 -9.65
N ILE A 77 -11.76 0.38 -8.92
CA ILE A 77 -11.45 -1.04 -8.79
C ILE A 77 -12.60 -1.77 -8.10
N LYS A 78 -13.13 -1.21 -7.04
CA LYS A 78 -14.30 -1.79 -6.34
C LYS A 78 -15.51 -1.86 -7.25
N GLY A 79 -15.75 -0.83 -8.06
CA GLY A 79 -16.83 -0.83 -9.03
C GLY A 79 -16.69 -1.93 -10.06
N ILE A 80 -15.47 -2.20 -10.52
CA ILE A 80 -15.21 -3.29 -11.47
C ILE A 80 -15.45 -4.65 -10.80
N GLU A 81 -15.04 -4.81 -9.53
CA GLU A 81 -15.34 -6.04 -8.78
C GLU A 81 -16.84 -6.30 -8.72
N ASP A 82 -17.64 -5.27 -8.46
CA ASP A 82 -19.10 -5.41 -8.38
C ASP A 82 -19.72 -5.78 -9.74
N LYS A 83 -19.14 -5.31 -10.83
CA LYS A 83 -19.60 -5.61 -12.18
C LYS A 83 -19.11 -6.98 -12.69
N TYR A 84 -17.92 -7.40 -12.28
CA TYR A 84 -17.29 -8.66 -12.69
C TYR A 84 -16.90 -9.44 -11.42
N PRO A 85 -17.87 -10.12 -10.77
CA PRO A 85 -17.68 -10.65 -9.42
C PRO A 85 -16.71 -11.84 -9.30
N ASN A 86 -16.22 -12.39 -10.41
CA ASN A 86 -15.21 -13.44 -10.34
C ASN A 86 -13.82 -12.84 -10.13
#